data_b8cc407995eb04df550f0d4ee5e69e06
#
_entry.id   b8cc407995eb04df550f0d4ee5e69e06
#
_cell.length_a   1.000
_cell.length_b   1.000
_cell.length_c   1.000
_cell.angle_alpha   90.00
_cell.angle_beta   90.00
_cell.angle_gamma   90.00
#
_symmetry.space_group_name_H-M   'P 1'
#
loop_
_entity.id
_entity.type
_entity.pdbx_description
1 polymer ?
#
loop_
_entity_poly.entity_id
_entity_poly.type
_entity_poly.pdbx_seq_one_letter_code
_entity_poly.pdbx_strand_id
1 'polypeptide(L)'
;MIFQDGSKVSMANTGIFFHYQEGERLRDFPDALEGILSRDNVFYYDAFYPGKPPTDYDLELIPLDLVWRVHSYDMVERVRRTHDFDGVMLSVSGTVAASRRVWSGEIDNAFVFTGYGDHHAGFDSFGGGCYFNGVAIAIRDLRVLFNARRFAVIDTDAHHGDGSWEIFKDDIDVLYVCLCHGGGFEENNNVNVNVPWRVSDAQYVDLIKKNFAPRAAAFRPEIIFWNWGYDGTKGEYGDIGLSTASHTMMARELKRIADEVCRGRIIVVLCGGSRRDMAQRLIPPLIRVLTGE
;
A
#
# COMPACT_ATOMS: atom_id res chain seq x y z
N MET A 1 22.76 -11.22 -9.37
CA MET A 1 23.42 -10.08 -10.05
C MET A 1 24.42 -9.49 -9.05
N ILE A 2 25.64 -9.25 -9.45
CA ILE A 2 26.69 -8.68 -8.57
C ILE A 2 26.91 -7.24 -9.08
N PHE A 3 26.80 -6.25 -8.20
CA PHE A 3 27.21 -4.90 -8.55
C PHE A 3 28.72 -4.80 -8.71
N GLN A 4 29.22 -3.76 -9.39
CA GLN A 4 30.66 -3.52 -9.61
C GLN A 4 31.49 -3.39 -8.31
N ASP A 5 30.82 -3.21 -7.17
CA ASP A 5 31.41 -3.13 -5.83
C ASP A 5 31.46 -4.48 -5.08
N GLY A 6 31.03 -5.57 -5.71
CA GLY A 6 31.04 -6.91 -5.10
C GLY A 6 29.92 -7.21 -4.11
N SER A 7 28.97 -6.29 -3.90
CA SER A 7 27.81 -6.54 -3.04
C SER A 7 26.84 -7.51 -3.73
N LYS A 8 26.50 -8.60 -3.03
CA LYS A 8 25.40 -9.47 -3.45
C LYS A 8 24.08 -8.74 -3.18
N VAL A 9 23.24 -8.60 -4.21
CA VAL A 9 21.84 -8.21 -3.99
C VAL A 9 21.24 -9.32 -3.10
N SER A 10 20.95 -8.99 -1.88
CA SER A 10 20.18 -9.87 -1.00
C SER A 10 18.76 -9.93 -1.56
N MET A 11 18.30 -11.11 -1.94
CA MET A 11 16.90 -11.32 -2.29
C MET A 11 16.05 -11.03 -1.06
N ALA A 12 15.07 -10.14 -1.18
CA ALA A 12 14.18 -9.82 -0.08
C ALA A 12 13.06 -10.87 0.02
N ASN A 13 12.74 -11.30 1.24
CA ASN A 13 11.58 -12.14 1.53
C ASN A 13 10.31 -11.29 1.36
N THR A 14 9.56 -11.53 0.31
CA THR A 14 8.40 -10.72 -0.06
C THR A 14 7.10 -11.48 0.20
N GLY A 15 6.22 -10.91 0.99
CA GLY A 15 4.86 -11.42 1.21
C GLY A 15 3.89 -10.89 0.15
N ILE A 16 3.07 -11.77 -0.39
CA ILE A 16 1.96 -11.43 -1.29
C ILE A 16 0.68 -11.84 -0.60
N PHE A 17 -0.15 -10.85 -0.24
CA PHE A 17 -1.40 -11.04 0.49
C PHE A 17 -2.58 -10.86 -0.45
N PHE A 18 -3.25 -11.95 -0.78
CA PHE A 18 -4.40 -11.96 -1.67
C PHE A 18 -5.68 -12.13 -0.86
N HIS A 19 -6.25 -11.03 -0.40
CA HIS A 19 -7.36 -11.00 0.54
C HIS A 19 -8.68 -10.58 -0.07
N TYR A 20 -8.70 -10.31 -1.37
CA TYR A 20 -9.91 -9.90 -2.05
C TYR A 20 -9.91 -10.37 -3.50
N GLN A 21 -10.98 -11.04 -3.90
CA GLN A 21 -11.11 -11.60 -5.24
C GLN A 21 -12.28 -11.02 -6.04
N GLU A 22 -13.16 -10.27 -5.40
CA GLU A 22 -14.28 -9.69 -6.11
C GLU A 22 -13.86 -8.49 -6.94
N GLY A 23 -14.38 -8.42 -8.14
CA GLY A 23 -14.13 -7.36 -9.08
C GLY A 23 -13.36 -7.81 -10.31
N GLU A 24 -13.74 -7.23 -11.45
CA GLU A 24 -13.18 -7.53 -12.77
C GLU A 24 -11.66 -7.31 -12.83
N ARG A 25 -11.14 -6.33 -12.10
CA ARG A 25 -9.72 -5.95 -12.16
C ARG A 25 -8.77 -7.03 -11.64
N LEU A 26 -9.22 -7.89 -10.74
CA LEU A 26 -8.40 -8.93 -10.11
C LEU A 26 -8.84 -10.36 -10.47
N ARG A 27 -9.78 -10.53 -11.40
CA ARG A 27 -10.20 -11.85 -11.86
C ARG A 27 -9.00 -12.61 -12.45
N ASP A 28 -8.83 -13.87 -12.02
CA ASP A 28 -7.76 -14.78 -12.46
C ASP A 28 -6.35 -14.19 -12.26
N PHE A 29 -6.18 -13.30 -11.28
CA PHE A 29 -4.95 -12.56 -11.09
C PHE A 29 -3.75 -13.43 -10.68
N PRO A 30 -3.90 -14.46 -9.83
CA PRO A 30 -2.78 -15.33 -9.47
C PRO A 30 -2.05 -15.92 -10.68
N ASP A 31 -2.72 -16.15 -11.80
CA ASP A 31 -2.09 -16.66 -13.02
C ASP A 31 -1.07 -15.66 -13.61
N ALA A 32 -1.32 -14.36 -13.45
CA ALA A 32 -0.36 -13.32 -13.85
C ALA A 32 0.92 -13.30 -12.98
N LEU A 33 0.89 -13.95 -11.82
CA LEU A 33 2.00 -14.03 -10.87
C LEU A 33 2.73 -15.39 -10.91
N GLU A 34 2.36 -16.34 -11.79
CA GLU A 34 2.88 -17.71 -11.77
C GLU A 34 4.41 -17.78 -11.67
N GLY A 35 5.14 -17.03 -12.50
CA GLY A 35 6.59 -16.98 -12.46
C GLY A 35 7.21 -16.24 -11.27
N ILE A 36 6.39 -15.61 -10.42
CA ILE A 36 6.80 -14.93 -9.20
C ILE A 36 6.52 -15.83 -7.99
N LEU A 37 5.33 -16.44 -7.94
CA LEU A 37 4.88 -17.27 -6.82
C LEU A 37 5.71 -18.56 -6.64
N SER A 38 6.45 -18.98 -7.67
CA SER A 38 7.31 -20.18 -7.61
C SER A 38 8.70 -19.93 -7.00
N ARG A 39 8.98 -18.72 -6.54
CA ARG A 39 10.30 -18.34 -6.01
C ARG A 39 10.43 -18.65 -4.52
N ASP A 40 11.61 -19.08 -4.08
CA ASP A 40 11.89 -19.44 -2.69
C ASP A 40 11.78 -18.26 -1.71
N ASN A 41 11.94 -17.02 -2.19
CA ASN A 41 11.84 -15.80 -1.39
C ASN A 41 10.48 -15.09 -1.50
N VAL A 42 9.46 -15.74 -2.07
CA VAL A 42 8.10 -15.23 -2.17
C VAL A 42 7.16 -16.07 -1.32
N PHE A 43 6.51 -15.43 -0.38
CA PHE A 43 5.54 -16.03 0.54
C PHE A 43 4.15 -15.59 0.12
N TYR A 44 3.33 -16.56 -0.25
CA TYR A 44 1.99 -16.30 -0.75
C TYR A 44 0.94 -16.63 0.30
N TYR A 45 0.14 -15.64 0.64
CA TYR A 45 -0.93 -15.73 1.65
C TYR A 45 -2.28 -15.52 0.97
N ASP A 46 -3.01 -16.60 0.74
CA ASP A 46 -4.30 -16.58 0.06
C ASP A 46 -5.33 -17.35 0.86
N ALA A 47 -6.40 -16.64 1.24
CA ALA A 47 -7.53 -17.24 1.93
C ALA A 47 -8.53 -17.93 0.98
N PHE A 48 -8.39 -17.77 -0.35
CA PHE A 48 -9.47 -18.06 -1.31
C PHE A 48 -9.11 -19.05 -2.41
N TYR A 49 -7.84 -19.43 -2.62
CA TYR A 49 -7.44 -20.33 -3.70
C TYR A 49 -7.21 -21.76 -3.20
N PRO A 50 -8.22 -22.67 -3.29
CA PRO A 50 -7.99 -24.07 -3.05
C PRO A 50 -7.12 -24.66 -4.17
N GLY A 51 -5.93 -25.16 -3.83
CA GLY A 51 -5.11 -25.93 -4.75
C GLY A 51 -3.70 -25.44 -5.06
N LYS A 52 -3.31 -24.23 -4.66
CA LYS A 52 -1.88 -23.90 -4.47
C LYS A 52 -1.61 -23.91 -2.98
N PRO A 53 -0.52 -24.54 -2.51
CA PRO A 53 -0.26 -24.55 -1.09
C PRO A 53 -0.01 -23.13 -0.63
N PRO A 54 -0.92 -22.49 0.11
CA PRO A 54 -0.50 -21.46 1.01
C PRO A 54 0.40 -22.16 2.02
N THR A 55 1.41 -21.52 2.49
CA THR A 55 1.81 -21.70 3.86
C THR A 55 0.51 -21.72 4.67
N ASP A 56 0.29 -22.68 5.56
CA ASP A 56 -0.91 -22.82 6.39
C ASP A 56 -1.30 -21.45 6.98
N TYR A 57 -2.08 -20.70 6.20
CA TYR A 57 -2.47 -19.34 6.54
C TYR A 57 -3.96 -19.32 6.84
N ASP A 58 -4.26 -19.47 8.11
CA ASP A 58 -5.58 -19.17 8.64
C ASP A 58 -5.74 -17.66 8.70
N LEU A 59 -6.55 -17.10 7.80
CA LEU A 59 -6.91 -15.69 7.84
C LEU A 59 -7.71 -15.41 9.12
N GLU A 60 -7.07 -14.84 10.11
CA GLU A 60 -7.75 -14.31 11.26
C GLU A 60 -8.28 -12.90 10.95
N LEU A 61 -9.61 -12.75 10.93
CA LEU A 61 -10.23 -11.43 10.80
C LEU A 61 -9.86 -10.58 12.01
N ILE A 62 -9.51 -9.32 11.77
CA ILE A 62 -9.29 -8.38 12.86
C ILE A 62 -10.60 -8.14 13.64
N PRO A 63 -10.54 -7.95 14.95
CA PRO A 63 -11.71 -7.63 15.74
C PRO A 63 -12.18 -6.19 15.49
N LEU A 64 -13.49 -5.95 15.57
CA LEU A 64 -14.08 -4.64 15.35
C LEU A 64 -13.59 -3.56 16.34
N ASP A 65 -13.17 -3.94 17.53
CA ASP A 65 -12.60 -2.99 18.50
C ASP A 65 -11.31 -2.32 17.96
N LEU A 66 -10.55 -3.00 17.11
CA LEU A 66 -9.41 -2.39 16.43
C LEU A 66 -9.87 -1.35 15.39
N VAL A 67 -10.97 -1.61 14.68
CA VAL A 67 -11.55 -0.68 13.69
C VAL A 67 -12.07 0.58 14.40
N TRP A 68 -12.75 0.44 15.54
CA TRP A 68 -13.23 1.57 16.35
C TRP A 68 -12.11 2.45 16.94
N ARG A 69 -10.88 1.99 16.94
CA ARG A 69 -9.74 2.83 17.36
C ARG A 69 -9.34 3.87 16.31
N VAL A 70 -9.87 3.74 15.10
CA VAL A 70 -9.57 4.61 13.94
C VAL A 70 -10.81 5.34 13.47
N HIS A 71 -11.94 4.65 13.42
CA HIS A 71 -13.19 5.15 12.89
C HIS A 71 -14.24 5.34 13.99
N SER A 72 -15.18 6.27 13.77
CA SER A 72 -16.30 6.48 14.69
C SER A 72 -17.20 5.23 14.74
N TYR A 73 -17.88 5.06 15.88
CA TYR A 73 -18.85 4.00 16.03
C TYR A 73 -19.95 4.07 14.95
N ASP A 74 -20.46 5.27 14.68
CA ASP A 74 -21.54 5.48 13.71
C ASP A 74 -21.10 5.15 12.30
N MET A 75 -19.85 5.48 11.92
CA MET A 75 -19.30 5.09 10.62
C MET A 75 -19.19 3.57 10.49
N VAL A 76 -18.64 2.91 11.49
CA VAL A 76 -18.48 1.43 11.48
C VAL A 76 -19.84 0.76 11.37
N GLU A 77 -20.87 1.23 12.08
CA GLU A 77 -22.22 0.69 11.99
C GLU A 77 -22.89 0.98 10.63
N ARG A 78 -22.56 2.09 9.96
CA ARG A 78 -23.01 2.33 8.57
C ARG A 78 -22.37 1.33 7.61
N VAL A 79 -21.05 1.14 7.69
CA VAL A 79 -20.33 0.16 6.85
C VAL A 79 -20.84 -1.26 7.12
N ARG A 80 -21.08 -1.64 8.38
CA ARG A 80 -21.57 -2.95 8.77
C ARG A 80 -22.91 -3.32 8.14
N ARG A 81 -23.71 -2.32 7.78
CA ARG A 81 -25.02 -2.53 7.11
C ARG A 81 -24.92 -2.64 5.59
N THR A 82 -23.75 -2.46 5.03
CA THR A 82 -23.53 -2.65 3.58
C THR A 82 -23.38 -4.14 3.26
N HIS A 83 -23.61 -4.49 2.01
CA HIS A 83 -23.34 -5.85 1.52
C HIS A 83 -21.85 -6.15 1.38
N ASP A 84 -21.00 -5.11 1.41
CA ASP A 84 -19.56 -5.21 1.22
C ASP A 84 -18.82 -5.51 2.53
N PHE A 85 -19.49 -5.47 3.68
CA PHE A 85 -18.85 -5.52 5.00
C PHE A 85 -17.86 -6.67 5.18
N ASP A 86 -18.22 -7.89 4.79
CA ASP A 86 -17.34 -9.05 4.94
C ASP A 86 -16.08 -8.91 4.07
N GLY A 87 -16.22 -8.45 2.84
CA GLY A 87 -15.10 -8.16 1.94
C GLY A 87 -14.21 -7.03 2.44
N VAL A 88 -14.81 -5.99 3.03
CA VAL A 88 -14.07 -4.89 3.66
C VAL A 88 -13.24 -5.38 4.84
N MET A 89 -13.82 -6.21 5.71
CA MET A 89 -13.12 -6.80 6.85
C MET A 89 -11.96 -7.70 6.42
N LEU A 90 -12.15 -8.49 5.36
CA LEU A 90 -11.08 -9.30 4.76
C LEU A 90 -9.94 -8.41 4.24
N SER A 91 -10.26 -7.38 3.48
CA SER A 91 -9.31 -6.44 2.90
C SER A 91 -8.43 -5.79 3.96
N VAL A 92 -9.04 -5.24 5.00
CA VAL A 92 -8.32 -4.59 6.12
C VAL A 92 -7.49 -5.60 6.90
N SER A 93 -8.02 -6.80 7.15
CA SER A 93 -7.30 -7.86 7.86
C SER A 93 -6.03 -8.27 7.13
N GLY A 94 -6.04 -8.26 5.79
CA GLY A 94 -4.84 -8.49 4.98
C GLY A 94 -3.74 -7.45 5.19
N THR A 95 -4.11 -6.19 5.23
CA THR A 95 -3.16 -5.09 5.49
C THR A 95 -2.55 -5.22 6.89
N VAL A 96 -3.36 -5.53 7.89
CA VAL A 96 -2.88 -5.76 9.27
C VAL A 96 -1.98 -6.99 9.35
N ALA A 97 -2.36 -8.11 8.74
CA ALA A 97 -1.57 -9.34 8.74
C ALA A 97 -0.20 -9.13 8.06
N ALA A 98 -0.15 -8.45 6.93
CA ALA A 98 1.08 -8.08 6.25
C ALA A 98 1.98 -7.22 7.13
N SER A 99 1.40 -6.22 7.81
CA SER A 99 2.16 -5.31 8.65
C SER A 99 2.79 -6.00 9.86
N ARG A 100 2.09 -6.93 10.50
CA ARG A 100 2.61 -7.75 11.61
C ARG A 100 3.81 -8.59 11.17
N ARG A 101 3.73 -9.25 10.00
CA ARG A 101 4.79 -10.11 9.47
C ARG A 101 6.04 -9.33 9.04
N VAL A 102 5.84 -8.17 8.40
CA VAL A 102 6.95 -7.27 8.07
C VAL A 102 7.59 -6.72 9.34
N TRP A 103 6.79 -6.36 10.34
CA TRP A 103 7.31 -5.86 11.61
C TRP A 103 8.12 -6.91 12.36
N SER A 104 7.61 -8.14 12.48
CA SER A 104 8.29 -9.24 13.17
C SER A 104 9.56 -9.73 12.44
N GLY A 105 9.74 -9.35 11.17
CA GLY A 105 10.85 -9.81 10.34
C GLY A 105 10.66 -11.22 9.77
N GLU A 106 9.43 -11.73 9.75
CA GLU A 106 9.08 -12.97 9.04
C GLU A 106 9.24 -12.79 7.52
N ILE A 107 8.90 -11.61 7.03
CA ILE A 107 9.14 -11.13 5.68
C ILE A 107 9.73 -9.73 5.71
N ASP A 108 10.45 -9.32 4.66
CA ASP A 108 11.10 -8.01 4.59
C ASP A 108 10.16 -6.91 4.10
N ASN A 109 9.25 -7.26 3.18
CA ASN A 109 8.26 -6.34 2.59
C ASN A 109 7.03 -7.10 2.12
N ALA A 110 5.98 -6.37 1.70
CA ALA A 110 4.75 -6.99 1.24
C ALA A 110 4.04 -6.22 0.13
N PHE A 111 3.27 -6.95 -0.68
CA PHE A 111 2.23 -6.42 -1.55
C PHE A 111 0.87 -6.98 -1.11
N VAL A 112 -0.08 -6.09 -0.84
CA VAL A 112 -1.42 -6.44 -0.37
C VAL A 112 -2.46 -6.13 -1.45
N PHE A 113 -3.13 -7.15 -1.91
CA PHE A 113 -4.29 -7.01 -2.78
C PHE A 113 -5.51 -6.70 -1.93
N THR A 114 -5.94 -5.46 -1.94
CA THR A 114 -7.19 -5.02 -1.33
C THR A 114 -8.27 -4.90 -2.39
N GLY A 115 -9.50 -5.14 -2.02
CA GLY A 115 -10.64 -4.94 -2.93
C GLY A 115 -11.24 -3.56 -2.81
N TYR A 116 -11.11 -2.99 -1.64
CA TYR A 116 -11.64 -1.68 -1.29
C TYR A 116 -10.44 -0.78 -0.95
N GLY A 117 -10.37 0.37 -1.61
CA GLY A 117 -9.32 1.34 -1.32
C GLY A 117 -9.39 1.82 0.13
N ASP A 118 -8.32 2.41 0.61
CA ASP A 118 -8.18 2.79 2.01
C ASP A 118 -8.30 4.30 2.23
N HIS A 119 -7.73 5.10 1.34
CA HIS A 119 -7.31 6.46 1.62
C HIS A 119 -8.44 7.51 1.72
N HIS A 120 -9.64 7.22 1.18
CA HIS A 120 -10.81 8.09 1.34
C HIS A 120 -11.62 7.81 2.61
N ALA A 121 -11.30 6.75 3.35
CA ALA A 121 -11.98 6.46 4.61
C ALA A 121 -11.38 7.30 5.76
N GLY A 122 -12.13 8.28 6.23
CA GLY A 122 -11.79 9.17 7.34
C GLY A 122 -12.31 8.68 8.68
N PHE A 123 -12.29 9.55 9.72
CA PHE A 123 -12.78 9.17 11.04
C PHE A 123 -14.27 8.85 11.04
N ASP A 124 -15.10 9.66 10.40
CA ASP A 124 -16.56 9.50 10.37
C ASP A 124 -17.15 9.50 8.96
N SER A 125 -16.32 9.36 7.93
CA SER A 125 -16.73 9.39 6.54
C SER A 125 -16.09 8.26 5.74
N PHE A 126 -16.80 7.78 4.70
CA PHE A 126 -16.28 6.85 3.73
C PHE A 126 -16.84 7.16 2.34
N GLY A 127 -16.08 6.85 1.29
CA GLY A 127 -16.45 7.13 -0.09
C GLY A 127 -15.38 6.68 -1.07
N GLY A 128 -15.59 6.91 -2.37
CA GLY A 128 -14.62 6.56 -3.40
C GLY A 128 -14.25 5.06 -3.45
N GLY A 129 -15.13 4.18 -2.99
CA GLY A 129 -14.82 2.75 -2.86
C GLY A 129 -14.00 2.39 -1.61
N CYS A 130 -13.68 3.36 -0.75
CA CYS A 130 -12.96 3.16 0.51
C CYS A 130 -13.96 3.12 1.66
N TYR A 131 -14.01 2.03 2.40
CA TYR A 131 -14.92 1.85 3.55
C TYR A 131 -14.21 2.00 4.90
N PHE A 132 -13.06 1.36 5.08
CA PHE A 132 -12.19 1.52 6.24
C PHE A 132 -10.77 1.82 5.78
N ASN A 133 -10.02 2.56 6.60
CA ASN A 133 -8.63 2.88 6.34
C ASN A 133 -7.71 1.78 6.91
N GLY A 134 -7.41 0.79 6.09
CA GLY A 134 -6.62 -0.38 6.50
C GLY A 134 -5.21 -0.03 6.92
N VAL A 135 -4.59 0.99 6.30
CA VAL A 135 -3.27 1.49 6.68
C VAL A 135 -3.31 2.12 8.07
N ALA A 136 -4.31 2.96 8.36
CA ALA A 136 -4.46 3.57 9.68
C ALA A 136 -4.74 2.52 10.78
N ILE A 137 -5.56 1.51 10.46
CA ILE A 137 -5.85 0.39 11.38
C ILE A 137 -4.58 -0.43 11.63
N ALA A 138 -3.78 -0.72 10.59
CA ALA A 138 -2.50 -1.44 10.73
C ALA A 138 -1.49 -0.67 11.58
N ILE A 139 -1.38 0.65 11.39
CA ILE A 139 -0.56 1.51 12.25
C ILE A 139 -1.01 1.44 13.71
N ARG A 140 -2.32 1.50 13.95
CA ARG A 140 -2.86 1.40 15.31
C ARG A 140 -2.57 0.04 15.94
N ASP A 141 -2.68 -1.03 15.17
CA ASP A 141 -2.38 -2.39 15.61
C ASP A 141 -0.90 -2.55 15.99
N LEU A 142 0.03 -2.08 15.15
CA LEU A 142 1.46 -2.12 15.42
C LEU A 142 1.84 -1.32 16.67
N ARG A 143 1.17 -0.20 16.93
CA ARG A 143 1.36 0.57 18.16
C ARG A 143 0.94 -0.22 19.40
N VAL A 144 -0.20 -0.90 19.32
CA VAL A 144 -0.76 -1.65 20.45
C VAL A 144 0.07 -2.91 20.75
N LEU A 145 0.41 -3.68 19.71
CA LEU A 145 1.07 -4.97 19.90
C LEU A 145 2.58 -4.87 20.08
N PHE A 146 3.23 -3.92 19.41
CA PHE A 146 4.69 -3.87 19.30
C PHE A 146 5.31 -2.57 19.83
N ASN A 147 4.48 -1.63 20.33
CA ASN A 147 4.93 -0.29 20.74
C ASN A 147 5.69 0.45 19.63
N ALA A 148 5.35 0.17 18.37
CA ALA A 148 5.88 0.89 17.21
C ALA A 148 5.46 2.37 17.26
N ARG A 149 6.33 3.27 16.78
CA ARG A 149 6.08 4.71 16.93
C ARG A 149 6.00 5.45 15.62
N ARG A 150 7.07 5.44 14.82
CA ARG A 150 7.17 6.29 13.63
C ARG A 150 6.84 5.54 12.36
N PHE A 151 5.85 6.07 11.65
CA PHE A 151 5.37 5.51 10.39
C PHE A 151 5.45 6.54 9.28
N ALA A 152 5.79 6.11 8.06
CA ALA A 152 5.59 6.95 6.89
C ALA A 152 4.54 6.32 5.98
N VAL A 153 3.67 7.15 5.45
CA VAL A 153 2.70 6.75 4.43
C VAL A 153 2.94 7.62 3.21
N ILE A 154 3.23 7.00 2.07
CA ILE A 154 3.26 7.67 0.78
C ILE A 154 2.04 7.23 -0.03
N ASP A 155 1.32 8.20 -0.58
CA ASP A 155 0.12 7.99 -1.36
C ASP A 155 0.35 8.47 -2.79
N THR A 156 0.26 7.55 -3.74
CA THR A 156 0.45 7.81 -5.17
C THR A 156 -0.77 7.46 -6.01
N ASP A 157 -1.92 7.33 -5.37
CA ASP A 157 -3.21 7.37 -6.05
C ASP A 157 -3.39 8.74 -6.73
N ALA A 158 -4.11 8.80 -7.84
CA ALA A 158 -4.32 10.07 -8.54
C ALA A 158 -5.21 11.05 -7.75
N HIS A 159 -5.98 10.53 -6.79
CA HIS A 159 -6.89 11.30 -5.96
C HIS A 159 -6.26 11.68 -4.63
N HIS A 160 -6.76 12.77 -4.04
CA HIS A 160 -6.35 13.16 -2.70
C HIS A 160 -6.88 12.17 -1.67
N GLY A 161 -6.01 11.58 -0.87
CA GLY A 161 -6.39 10.69 0.23
C GLY A 161 -6.92 11.49 1.43
N ASP A 162 -8.09 12.10 1.26
CA ASP A 162 -8.72 13.00 2.24
C ASP A 162 -9.02 12.32 3.58
N GLY A 163 -9.41 11.04 3.55
CA GLY A 163 -9.62 10.25 4.77
C GLY A 163 -8.31 9.99 5.53
N SER A 164 -7.26 9.60 4.83
CA SER A 164 -5.93 9.45 5.43
C SER A 164 -5.41 10.79 5.95
N TRP A 165 -5.63 11.88 5.20
CA TRP A 165 -5.28 13.23 5.64
C TRP A 165 -5.93 13.58 6.97
N GLU A 166 -7.27 13.39 7.07
CA GLU A 166 -8.04 13.65 8.29
C GLU A 166 -7.51 12.86 9.49
N ILE A 167 -7.23 11.56 9.29
CA ILE A 167 -6.79 10.68 10.38
C ILE A 167 -5.38 11.03 10.87
N PHE A 168 -4.45 11.38 9.96
CA PHE A 168 -3.05 11.55 10.31
C PHE A 168 -2.62 12.99 10.62
N LYS A 169 -3.44 14.01 10.31
CA LYS A 169 -3.03 15.43 10.42
C LYS A 169 -2.54 15.85 11.80
N ASP A 170 -3.04 15.26 12.87
CA ASP A 170 -2.66 15.55 14.24
C ASP A 170 -1.73 14.50 14.86
N ASP A 171 -1.34 13.49 14.07
CA ASP A 171 -0.47 12.40 14.52
C ASP A 171 1.00 12.70 14.20
N ILE A 172 1.73 13.25 15.17
CA ILE A 172 3.14 13.65 15.00
C ILE A 172 4.08 12.47 14.73
N ASP A 173 3.64 11.26 14.98
CA ASP A 173 4.39 10.01 14.76
C ASP A 173 4.08 9.37 13.39
N VAL A 174 3.30 10.05 12.53
CA VAL A 174 3.03 9.66 11.15
C VAL A 174 3.46 10.76 10.19
N LEU A 175 4.30 10.43 9.23
CA LEU A 175 4.59 11.27 8.05
C LEU A 175 3.67 10.80 6.92
N TYR A 176 2.70 11.62 6.52
CA TYR A 176 1.82 11.34 5.38
C TYR A 176 2.15 12.25 4.20
N VAL A 177 2.50 11.67 3.05
CA VAL A 177 2.82 12.41 1.82
C VAL A 177 1.94 11.92 0.68
N CYS A 178 1.02 12.77 0.22
CA CYS A 178 0.11 12.50 -0.89
C CYS A 178 0.56 13.25 -2.15
N LEU A 179 0.66 12.55 -3.26
CA LEU A 179 0.96 13.10 -4.58
C LEU A 179 -0.30 13.13 -5.45
N CYS A 180 -1.04 14.22 -5.42
CA CYS A 180 -2.31 14.34 -6.14
C CYS A 180 -2.54 15.74 -6.72
N HIS A 181 -3.61 15.92 -7.51
CA HIS A 181 -3.97 17.23 -8.02
C HIS A 181 -4.50 18.16 -6.92
N GLY A 182 -4.31 19.48 -7.11
CA GLY A 182 -4.78 20.48 -6.17
C GLY A 182 -3.98 20.55 -4.88
N GLY A 183 -2.83 19.89 -4.83
CA GLY A 183 -1.92 19.90 -3.70
C GLY A 183 -1.15 21.21 -3.54
N GLY A 184 -0.05 21.14 -2.77
CA GLY A 184 0.81 22.29 -2.50
C GLY A 184 0.54 22.91 -1.14
N PHE A 185 0.01 22.15 -0.17
CA PHE A 185 -0.17 22.57 1.21
C PHE A 185 0.37 21.49 2.19
N GLU A 186 0.76 21.96 3.34
CA GLU A 186 1.31 21.13 4.42
C GLU A 186 0.60 21.47 5.73
N GLU A 187 0.33 20.46 6.55
CA GLU A 187 -0.21 20.59 7.89
C GLU A 187 0.46 19.58 8.82
N ASN A 188 1.26 20.05 9.77
CA ASN A 188 2.10 19.20 10.61
C ASN A 188 3.02 18.29 9.76
N ASN A 189 2.85 16.96 9.87
CA ASN A 189 3.58 15.96 9.08
C ASN A 189 2.80 15.49 7.85
N ASN A 190 1.65 16.10 7.55
CA ASN A 190 0.90 15.83 6.33
C ASN A 190 1.35 16.79 5.22
N VAL A 191 1.75 16.25 4.10
CA VAL A 191 2.26 16.97 2.94
C VAL A 191 1.45 16.59 1.71
N ASN A 192 0.78 17.55 1.11
CA ASN A 192 0.09 17.36 -0.16
C ASN A 192 0.92 17.98 -1.29
N VAL A 193 1.54 17.13 -2.08
CA VAL A 193 2.40 17.52 -3.20
C VAL A 193 1.56 17.77 -4.44
N ASN A 194 1.61 18.97 -4.98
CA ASN A 194 0.89 19.29 -6.20
C ASN A 194 1.46 18.56 -7.41
N VAL A 195 0.64 17.68 -8.01
CA VAL A 195 0.94 17.00 -9.27
C VAL A 195 0.26 17.73 -10.41
N PRO A 196 0.96 18.14 -11.48
CA PRO A 196 0.34 18.71 -12.67
C PRO A 196 -0.67 17.77 -13.32
N TRP A 197 -1.70 18.36 -14.00
CA TRP A 197 -2.71 17.58 -14.74
C TRP A 197 -2.11 16.64 -15.81
N ARG A 198 -0.92 16.91 -16.26
CA ARG A 198 -0.11 16.04 -17.11
C ARG A 198 1.31 16.06 -16.63
N VAL A 199 1.84 14.89 -16.38
CA VAL A 199 3.18 14.68 -15.84
C VAL A 199 3.87 13.53 -16.56
N SER A 200 5.16 13.66 -16.85
CA SER A 200 5.96 12.54 -17.35
C SER A 200 6.38 11.61 -16.19
N ASP A 201 6.69 10.36 -16.51
CA ASP A 201 7.18 9.36 -15.53
C ASP A 201 8.36 9.89 -14.73
N ALA A 202 9.33 10.51 -15.42
CA ALA A 202 10.54 11.06 -14.78
C ALA A 202 10.19 12.21 -13.82
N GLN A 203 9.30 13.11 -14.22
CA GLN A 203 8.85 14.21 -13.36
C GLN A 203 8.11 13.69 -12.12
N TYR A 204 7.27 12.67 -12.27
CA TYR A 204 6.54 12.09 -11.13
C TYR A 204 7.49 11.44 -10.12
N VAL A 205 8.44 10.64 -10.60
CA VAL A 205 9.46 10.04 -9.72
C VAL A 205 10.35 11.12 -9.07
N ASP A 206 10.63 12.22 -9.78
CA ASP A 206 11.37 13.36 -9.23
C ASP A 206 10.58 14.07 -8.10
N LEU A 207 9.25 14.14 -8.19
CA LEU A 207 8.40 14.62 -7.08
C LEU A 207 8.56 13.73 -5.83
N ILE A 208 8.60 12.41 -5.98
CA ILE A 208 8.87 11.49 -4.86
C ILE A 208 10.24 11.77 -4.25
N LYS A 209 11.28 11.88 -5.09
CA LYS A 209 12.67 12.16 -4.66
C LYS A 209 12.79 13.48 -3.92
N LYS A 210 12.10 14.51 -4.37
CA LYS A 210 12.18 15.86 -3.78
C LYS A 210 11.34 16.03 -2.51
N ASN A 211 10.19 15.36 -2.44
CA ASN A 211 9.22 15.60 -1.38
C ASN A 211 9.20 14.49 -0.33
N PHE A 212 9.27 13.24 -0.72
CA PHE A 212 9.20 12.12 0.22
C PHE A 212 10.58 11.71 0.76
N ALA A 213 11.58 11.49 -0.09
CA ALA A 213 12.87 10.95 0.34
C ALA A 213 13.55 11.77 1.45
N PRO A 214 13.70 13.13 1.35
CA PRO A 214 14.36 13.91 2.40
C PRO A 214 13.54 13.94 3.69
N ARG A 215 12.20 13.95 3.59
CA ARG A 215 11.33 13.91 4.77
C ARG A 215 11.41 12.56 5.47
N ALA A 216 11.35 11.46 4.73
CA ALA A 216 11.51 10.11 5.28
C ALA A 216 12.87 9.92 5.96
N ALA A 217 13.94 10.42 5.34
CA ALA A 217 15.30 10.37 5.93
C ALA A 217 15.41 11.16 7.25
N ALA A 218 14.78 12.34 7.32
CA ALA A 218 14.75 13.16 8.54
C ALA A 218 13.84 12.55 9.62
N PHE A 219 12.67 12.07 9.23
CA PHE A 219 11.65 11.50 10.11
C PHE A 219 12.06 10.13 10.68
N ARG A 220 12.83 9.33 9.92
CA ARG A 220 13.29 7.98 10.27
C ARG A 220 12.15 7.05 10.68
N PRO A 221 11.22 6.75 9.76
CA PRO A 221 10.14 5.82 10.04
C PRO A 221 10.69 4.41 10.31
N GLU A 222 9.93 3.63 11.06
CA GLU A 222 10.25 2.22 11.35
C GLU A 222 9.70 1.29 10.27
N ILE A 223 8.68 1.77 9.53
CA ILE A 223 8.03 1.10 8.41
C ILE A 223 7.40 2.14 7.47
N ILE A 224 7.35 1.83 6.18
CA ILE A 224 6.68 2.63 5.16
C ILE A 224 5.45 1.87 4.65
N PHE A 225 4.30 2.54 4.62
CA PHE A 225 3.13 2.12 3.85
C PHE A 225 3.07 2.91 2.55
N TRP A 226 2.77 2.24 1.47
CA TRP A 226 2.57 2.85 0.17
C TRP A 226 1.15 2.58 -0.34
N ASN A 227 0.27 3.58 -0.25
CA ASN A 227 -1.02 3.58 -0.91
C ASN A 227 -0.76 3.72 -2.42
N TRP A 228 -0.84 2.61 -3.13
CA TRP A 228 -0.51 2.52 -4.53
C TRP A 228 -1.77 2.41 -5.39
N GLY A 229 -2.13 3.50 -6.08
CA GLY A 229 -3.11 3.51 -7.16
C GLY A 229 -2.42 3.43 -8.53
N TYR A 230 -3.05 2.75 -9.49
CA TYR A 230 -2.63 2.81 -10.89
C TYR A 230 -3.62 3.58 -11.76
N ASP A 231 -4.59 4.20 -11.14
CA ASP A 231 -5.60 5.06 -11.77
C ASP A 231 -5.01 6.30 -12.45
N GLY A 232 -3.84 6.79 -12.02
CA GLY A 232 -3.08 7.85 -12.68
C GLY A 232 -2.45 7.46 -14.02
N THR A 233 -2.53 6.18 -14.40
CA THR A 233 -1.98 5.67 -15.66
C THR A 233 -2.82 6.16 -16.84
N LYS A 234 -2.14 6.44 -17.96
CA LYS A 234 -2.81 6.84 -19.19
C LYS A 234 -3.89 5.85 -19.62
N GLY A 235 -5.12 6.33 -19.74
CA GLY A 235 -6.28 5.52 -20.10
C GLY A 235 -7.05 4.92 -18.92
N GLU A 236 -6.66 5.19 -17.68
CA GLU A 236 -7.45 4.97 -16.46
C GLU A 236 -8.30 6.20 -16.13
N TYR A 237 -9.19 6.08 -15.16
CA TYR A 237 -10.15 7.13 -14.80
C TYR A 237 -9.51 8.37 -14.14
N GLY A 238 -8.34 8.21 -13.53
CA GLY A 238 -7.55 9.29 -12.93
C GLY A 238 -6.36 9.73 -13.79
N ASP A 239 -6.35 9.47 -15.09
CA ASP A 239 -5.25 9.68 -16.06
C ASP A 239 -4.54 11.03 -15.90
N ILE A 240 -3.34 10.99 -15.34
CA ILE A 240 -2.41 12.14 -15.24
C ILE A 240 -1.26 12.05 -16.25
N GLY A 241 -1.29 11.09 -17.16
CA GLY A 241 -0.31 10.92 -18.23
C GLY A 241 0.79 9.90 -17.94
N LEU A 242 0.75 9.18 -16.82
CA LEU A 242 1.75 8.18 -16.47
C LEU A 242 1.72 6.99 -17.44
N SER A 243 2.89 6.50 -17.83
CA SER A 243 3.01 5.25 -18.57
C SER A 243 3.02 4.04 -17.61
N THR A 244 2.89 2.84 -18.15
CA THR A 244 3.03 1.62 -17.34
C THR A 244 4.43 1.45 -16.74
N ALA A 245 5.45 2.04 -17.32
CA ALA A 245 6.82 1.97 -16.80
C ALA A 245 7.00 2.80 -15.51
N SER A 246 6.20 3.86 -15.32
CA SER A 246 6.30 4.74 -14.14
C SER A 246 6.17 3.98 -12.83
N HIS A 247 5.29 2.98 -12.77
CA HIS A 247 5.03 2.21 -11.53
C HIS A 247 6.24 1.38 -11.10
N THR A 248 6.96 0.79 -12.06
CA THR A 248 8.24 0.10 -11.76
C THR A 248 9.33 1.10 -11.34
N MET A 249 9.34 2.30 -11.94
CA MET A 249 10.28 3.36 -11.55
C MET A 249 9.99 3.87 -10.13
N MET A 250 8.72 4.09 -9.78
CA MET A 250 8.29 4.45 -8.42
C MET A 250 8.67 3.35 -7.43
N ALA A 251 8.41 2.08 -7.77
CA ALA A 251 8.73 0.95 -6.91
C ALA A 251 10.23 0.87 -6.58
N ARG A 252 11.09 1.04 -7.60
CA ARG A 252 12.56 1.06 -7.40
C ARG A 252 12.98 2.21 -6.49
N GLU A 253 12.42 3.40 -6.68
CA GLU A 253 12.78 4.55 -5.85
C GLU A 253 12.28 4.37 -4.40
N LEU A 254 11.04 3.93 -4.20
CA LEU A 254 10.48 3.72 -2.87
C LEU A 254 11.14 2.56 -2.13
N LYS A 255 11.49 1.47 -2.85
CA LYS A 255 12.26 0.37 -2.27
C LYS A 255 13.65 0.86 -1.81
N ARG A 256 14.35 1.64 -2.64
CA ARG A 256 15.63 2.25 -2.27
C ARG A 256 15.50 3.12 -1.01
N ILE A 257 14.48 3.98 -0.95
CA ILE A 257 14.22 4.81 0.23
C ILE A 257 13.96 3.94 1.46
N ALA A 258 13.12 2.90 1.34
CA ALA A 258 12.82 1.99 2.43
C ALA A 258 14.08 1.26 2.94
N ASP A 259 14.96 0.83 2.02
CA ASP A 259 16.24 0.19 2.38
C ASP A 259 17.12 1.13 3.20
N GLU A 260 17.15 2.42 2.83
CA GLU A 260 17.96 3.43 3.52
C GLU A 260 17.40 3.83 4.89
N VAL A 261 16.08 3.97 5.03
CA VAL A 261 15.48 4.57 6.25
C VAL A 261 14.88 3.57 7.23
N CYS A 262 14.40 2.40 6.75
CA CYS A 262 13.68 1.42 7.59
C CYS A 262 14.00 -0.05 7.26
N ARG A 263 15.20 -0.34 6.78
CA ARG A 263 15.68 -1.70 6.50
C ARG A 263 14.83 -2.47 5.48
N GLY A 264 14.29 -1.78 4.50
CA GLY A 264 13.46 -2.36 3.45
C GLY A 264 12.01 -2.64 3.84
N ARG A 265 11.57 -2.27 5.03
CA ARG A 265 10.19 -2.48 5.52
C ARG A 265 9.22 -1.57 4.78
N ILE A 266 8.70 -2.03 3.64
CA ILE A 266 7.68 -1.36 2.87
C ILE A 266 6.50 -2.29 2.62
N ILE A 267 5.29 -1.78 2.79
CA ILE A 267 4.05 -2.49 2.50
C ILE A 267 3.30 -1.70 1.44
N VAL A 268 3.14 -2.30 0.28
CA VAL A 268 2.35 -1.75 -0.82
C VAL A 268 0.92 -2.19 -0.68
N VAL A 269 0.01 -1.25 -0.57
CA VAL A 269 -1.44 -1.49 -0.46
C VAL A 269 -2.09 -1.02 -1.75
N LEU A 270 -2.77 -1.92 -2.44
CA LEU A 270 -3.44 -1.63 -3.70
C LEU A 270 -4.63 -0.70 -3.47
N CYS A 271 -4.61 0.50 -4.05
CA CYS A 271 -5.70 1.49 -4.00
C CYS A 271 -6.42 1.59 -5.35
N GLY A 272 -6.45 2.79 -5.96
CA GLY A 272 -7.15 3.06 -7.19
C GLY A 272 -6.69 2.28 -8.41
N GLY A 273 -7.51 2.33 -9.45
CA GLY A 273 -7.34 1.62 -10.71
C GLY A 273 -8.47 0.64 -10.97
N SER A 274 -8.93 0.57 -12.22
CA SER A 274 -10.12 -0.19 -12.59
C SER A 274 -9.86 -1.28 -13.62
N ARG A 275 -8.90 -1.06 -14.51
CA ARG A 275 -8.69 -1.91 -15.68
C ARG A 275 -7.87 -3.16 -15.34
N ARG A 276 -8.43 -4.34 -15.66
CA ARG A 276 -7.77 -5.63 -15.49
C ARG A 276 -6.48 -5.76 -16.29
N ASP A 277 -6.49 -5.32 -17.57
CA ASP A 277 -5.31 -5.40 -18.42
C ASP A 277 -4.15 -4.52 -17.90
N MET A 278 -4.47 -3.40 -17.25
CA MET A 278 -3.48 -2.56 -16.57
C MET A 278 -2.94 -3.25 -15.32
N ALA A 279 -3.81 -3.77 -14.44
CA ALA A 279 -3.39 -4.52 -13.26
C ALA A 279 -2.40 -5.64 -13.63
N GLN A 280 -2.73 -6.46 -14.64
CA GLN A 280 -1.89 -7.56 -15.12
C GLN A 280 -0.52 -7.11 -15.68
N ARG A 281 -0.43 -5.89 -16.20
CA ARG A 281 0.84 -5.32 -16.72
C ARG A 281 1.68 -4.65 -15.63
N LEU A 282 1.05 -4.08 -14.61
CA LEU A 282 1.70 -3.19 -13.65
C LEU A 282 2.13 -3.92 -12.37
N ILE A 283 1.28 -4.80 -11.85
CA ILE A 283 1.52 -5.44 -10.56
C ILE A 283 2.69 -6.43 -10.59
N PRO A 284 2.81 -7.33 -11.58
CA PRO A 284 3.94 -8.28 -11.58
C PRO A 284 5.32 -7.61 -11.62
N PRO A 285 5.59 -6.59 -12.49
CA PRO A 285 6.88 -5.89 -12.46
C PRO A 285 7.16 -5.15 -11.14
N LEU A 286 6.11 -4.59 -10.50
CA LEU A 286 6.25 -3.95 -9.20
C LEU A 286 6.67 -4.96 -8.13
N ILE A 287 5.99 -6.11 -8.05
CA ILE A 287 6.33 -7.18 -7.11
C ILE A 287 7.76 -7.69 -7.35
N ARG A 288 8.22 -7.82 -8.60
CA ARG A 288 9.61 -8.19 -8.89
C ARG A 288 10.62 -7.22 -8.27
N VAL A 289 10.33 -5.93 -8.28
CA VAL A 289 11.20 -4.94 -7.59
C VAL A 289 11.23 -5.19 -6.08
N LEU A 290 10.10 -5.53 -5.47
CA LEU A 290 10.05 -5.86 -4.04
C LEU A 290 10.89 -7.10 -3.71
N THR A 291 10.92 -8.10 -4.59
CA THR A 291 11.73 -9.34 -4.42
C THR A 291 13.23 -9.13 -4.64
N GLY A 292 13.66 -7.94 -5.07
CA GLY A 292 15.07 -7.60 -5.29
C GLY A 292 15.55 -7.80 -6.74
N GLU A 293 14.63 -7.71 -7.74
CA GLU A 293 14.98 -7.75 -9.17
C GLU A 293 15.12 -6.37 -9.82
#